data_518ae9ea8e3ac466ca7e77b39932e49b
#
_entry.id   518ae9ea8e3ac466ca7e77b39932e49b
#
_cell.length_a   1.000
_cell.length_b   1.000
_cell.length_c   1.000
_cell.angle_alpha   90.00
_cell.angle_beta   90.00
_cell.angle_gamma   90.00
#
_symmetry.space_group_name_H-M   'P 1'
#
loop_
_entity.id
_entity.type
_entity.pdbx_description
1 polymer ?
#
loop_
_entity_poly.entity_id
_entity_poly.type
_entity_poly.pdbx_seq_one_letter_code
_entity_poly.pdbx_strand_id
1 'polypeptide(L)'
;LNASGRISKTTVQALLARAYMWEAGYPVEADTWGEALKWAREVKKSRLHELYPETDGVNGYRAMFINMCSNKYDLTHRESMFEVEFYGNGLDKTNESGKVGLYLGISQGLQTDPDTPFAYAWYDGTRILFKMYEEEDARKWWNFGDYTYQTKDNKAVKTPFTDAEKAKKEDGNPGKWRAEYDPVRPWARNNSSINFP
;
A
#
# COMPACT_ATOMS: atom_id res chain seq x y z
N LEU A 1 16.41 -10.85 13.41
CA LEU A 1 15.30 -9.90 13.52
C LEU A 1 14.09 -10.48 12.82
N ASN A 2 13.03 -10.73 13.55
CA ASN A 2 11.90 -11.51 13.09
C ASN A 2 10.63 -10.67 12.82
N ALA A 3 10.77 -9.35 12.77
CA ALA A 3 9.63 -8.48 12.51
C ALA A 3 10.10 -7.19 11.80
N SER A 4 9.32 -6.75 10.83
CA SER A 4 9.58 -5.51 10.08
C SER A 4 9.37 -4.23 10.91
N GLY A 5 8.62 -4.30 12.02
CA GLY A 5 8.43 -3.19 12.96
C GLY A 5 9.67 -2.83 13.80
N ARG A 6 10.78 -3.57 13.65
CA ARG A 6 12.03 -3.29 14.36
C ARG A 6 13.10 -2.78 13.42
N ILE A 7 13.76 -1.70 13.82
CA ILE A 7 14.87 -1.13 13.06
C ILE A 7 16.04 -2.13 13.02
N SER A 8 16.49 -2.46 11.84
CA SER A 8 17.65 -3.30 11.57
C SER A 8 18.81 -2.49 11.01
N LYS A 9 20.00 -3.08 10.93
CA LYS A 9 21.15 -2.44 10.29
C LYS A 9 20.84 -2.07 8.84
N THR A 10 20.20 -2.96 8.09
CA THR A 10 19.84 -2.71 6.69
C THR A 10 18.75 -1.65 6.56
N THR A 11 17.82 -1.56 7.51
CA THR A 11 16.87 -0.44 7.59
C THR A 11 17.59 0.90 7.70
N VAL A 12 18.57 1.01 8.62
CA VAL A 12 19.35 2.24 8.76
C VAL A 12 20.12 2.56 7.49
N GLN A 13 20.73 1.57 6.86
CA GLN A 13 21.45 1.76 5.60
C GLN A 13 20.52 2.26 4.47
N ALA A 14 19.31 1.72 4.37
CA ALA A 14 18.32 2.19 3.38
C ALA A 14 17.85 3.61 3.67
N LEU A 15 17.63 3.95 4.94
CA LEU A 15 17.26 5.32 5.34
C LEU A 15 18.40 6.32 5.08
N LEU A 16 19.65 5.93 5.30
CA LEU A 16 20.82 6.76 4.95
C LEU A 16 20.89 7.00 3.44
N ALA A 17 20.72 5.94 2.63
CA ALA A 17 20.69 6.11 1.18
C ALA A 17 19.62 7.13 0.76
N ARG A 18 18.42 7.02 1.33
CA ARG A 18 17.30 7.95 1.06
C ARG A 18 17.60 9.37 1.54
N ALA A 19 18.18 9.54 2.73
CA ALA A 19 18.53 10.85 3.25
C ALA A 19 19.55 11.57 2.35
N TYR A 20 20.60 10.88 1.92
CA TYR A 20 21.59 11.44 0.99
C TYR A 20 21.00 11.75 -0.39
N MET A 21 20.03 10.96 -0.88
CA MET A 21 19.30 11.31 -2.10
C MET A 21 18.50 12.60 -1.95
N TRP A 22 17.90 12.82 -0.80
CA TRP A 22 17.15 14.06 -0.55
C TRP A 22 18.09 15.28 -0.42
N GLU A 23 19.23 15.09 0.23
CA GLU A 23 20.24 16.14 0.34
C GLU A 23 20.85 16.48 -1.02
N ALA A 24 21.02 15.49 -1.91
CA ALA A 24 21.50 15.69 -3.26
C ALA A 24 20.47 16.35 -4.21
N GLY A 25 19.18 16.28 -3.84
CA GLY A 25 18.09 16.85 -4.63
C GLY A 25 17.81 18.32 -4.32
N TYR A 26 16.92 18.91 -5.12
CA TYR A 26 16.43 20.27 -4.89
C TYR A 26 15.70 20.35 -3.53
N PRO A 27 15.86 21.44 -2.72
CA PRO A 27 16.63 22.67 -3.01
C PRO A 27 18.07 22.66 -2.51
N VAL A 28 18.54 21.60 -1.85
CA VAL A 28 19.87 21.57 -1.20
C VAL A 28 20.98 21.37 -2.22
N GLU A 29 20.77 20.46 -3.17
CA GLU A 29 21.67 20.17 -4.30
C GLU A 29 23.12 19.85 -3.88
N ALA A 30 23.31 19.20 -2.74
CA ALA A 30 24.64 18.80 -2.28
C ALA A 30 25.19 17.64 -3.13
N ASP A 31 26.51 17.57 -3.26
CA ASP A 31 27.18 16.47 -4.00
C ASP A 31 27.25 15.18 -3.16
N THR A 32 26.09 14.61 -2.85
CA THR A 32 25.96 13.42 -1.98
C THR A 32 25.41 12.17 -2.69
N TRP A 33 25.28 12.21 -4.01
CA TRP A 33 24.83 11.04 -4.81
C TRP A 33 25.73 9.81 -4.61
N GLY A 34 27.05 10.03 -4.45
CA GLY A 34 28.02 8.96 -4.18
C GLY A 34 27.75 8.24 -2.86
N GLU A 35 27.43 8.97 -1.81
CA GLU A 35 27.07 8.40 -0.49
C GLU A 35 25.73 7.66 -0.58
N ALA A 36 24.73 8.23 -1.26
CA ALA A 36 23.45 7.55 -1.48
C ALA A 36 23.64 6.18 -2.15
N LEU A 37 24.43 6.15 -3.22
CA LEU A 37 24.74 4.91 -3.94
C LEU A 37 25.52 3.91 -3.08
N LYS A 38 26.47 4.37 -2.29
CA LYS A 38 27.25 3.54 -1.35
C LYS A 38 26.32 2.82 -0.36
N TRP A 39 25.44 3.53 0.30
CA TRP A 39 24.54 2.94 1.29
C TRP A 39 23.50 2.00 0.65
N ALA A 40 22.98 2.32 -0.53
CA ALA A 40 22.12 1.42 -1.29
C ALA A 40 22.85 0.10 -1.66
N ARG A 41 24.12 0.20 -2.06
CA ARG A 41 24.95 -0.98 -2.33
C ARG A 41 25.20 -1.84 -1.09
N GLU A 42 25.34 -1.24 0.09
CA GLU A 42 25.49 -2.00 1.34
C GLU A 42 24.24 -2.82 1.66
N VAL A 43 23.03 -2.27 1.42
CA VAL A 43 21.78 -3.04 1.53
C VAL A 43 21.82 -4.23 0.55
N LYS A 44 22.13 -4.00 -0.72
CA LYS A 44 22.19 -5.06 -1.74
C LYS A 44 23.23 -6.13 -1.42
N LYS A 45 24.40 -5.75 -0.91
CA LYS A 45 25.47 -6.69 -0.49
C LYS A 45 25.05 -7.58 0.68
N SER A 46 24.13 -7.14 1.50
CA SER A 46 23.65 -7.93 2.64
C SER A 46 22.99 -9.23 2.23
N ARG A 47 22.38 -9.27 1.05
CA ARG A 47 21.59 -10.39 0.51
C ARG A 47 20.45 -10.83 1.46
N LEU A 48 19.96 -9.91 2.29
CA LEU A 48 18.89 -10.19 3.26
C LEU A 48 17.51 -9.81 2.72
N HIS A 49 17.47 -9.04 1.63
CA HIS A 49 16.26 -8.49 1.07
C HIS A 49 16.22 -8.75 -0.44
N GLU A 50 15.09 -9.24 -0.89
CA GLU A 50 14.79 -9.52 -2.30
C GLU A 50 13.38 -9.05 -2.62
N LEU A 51 13.11 -8.74 -3.88
CA LEU A 51 11.75 -8.48 -4.32
C LEU A 51 10.91 -9.76 -4.18
N TYR A 52 9.69 -9.61 -3.73
CA TYR A 52 8.78 -10.73 -3.60
C TYR A 52 8.51 -11.35 -4.98
N PRO A 53 8.73 -12.64 -5.16
CA PRO A 53 8.59 -13.27 -6.47
C PRO A 53 7.11 -13.38 -6.90
N GLU A 54 6.91 -13.48 -8.19
CA GLU A 54 5.63 -13.94 -8.71
C GLU A 54 5.41 -15.39 -8.26
N THR A 55 4.23 -15.67 -7.72
CA THR A 55 3.87 -16.99 -7.23
C THR A 55 2.45 -17.32 -7.70
N ASP A 56 2.29 -18.49 -8.33
CA ASP A 56 1.00 -18.98 -8.82
C ASP A 56 0.26 -18.00 -9.75
N GLY A 57 1.00 -17.27 -10.59
CA GLY A 57 0.47 -16.26 -11.49
C GLY A 57 0.00 -14.97 -10.79
N VAL A 58 0.30 -14.82 -9.50
CA VAL A 58 0.06 -13.59 -8.76
C VAL A 58 1.33 -12.75 -8.79
N ASN A 59 1.20 -11.52 -9.29
CA ASN A 59 2.31 -10.56 -9.30
C ASN A 59 2.88 -10.36 -7.89
N GLY A 60 4.21 -10.39 -7.76
CA GLY A 60 4.90 -10.31 -6.47
C GLY A 60 4.57 -9.03 -5.69
N TYR A 61 4.45 -7.89 -6.37
CA TYR A 61 4.04 -6.64 -5.75
C TYR A 61 2.67 -6.75 -5.08
N ARG A 62 1.69 -7.32 -5.79
CA ARG A 62 0.35 -7.56 -5.24
C ARG A 62 0.40 -8.52 -4.05
N ALA A 63 1.13 -9.62 -4.16
CA ALA A 63 1.25 -10.62 -3.09
C ALA A 63 1.88 -10.03 -1.83
N MET A 64 2.93 -9.23 -1.97
CA MET A 64 3.57 -8.52 -0.87
C MET A 64 2.59 -7.61 -0.14
N PHE A 65 1.82 -6.78 -0.85
CA PHE A 65 0.82 -5.91 -0.23
C PHE A 65 -0.31 -6.67 0.47
N ILE A 66 -0.82 -7.74 -0.12
CA ILE A 66 -1.82 -8.59 0.53
C ILE A 66 -1.27 -9.18 1.84
N ASN A 67 -0.03 -9.63 1.84
CA ASN A 67 0.62 -10.14 3.04
C ASN A 67 0.77 -9.07 4.12
N MET A 68 1.19 -7.86 3.76
CA MET A 68 1.27 -6.74 4.71
C MET A 68 -0.10 -6.42 5.31
N CYS A 69 -1.14 -6.28 4.49
CA CYS A 69 -2.50 -6.02 4.97
C CYS A 69 -3.05 -7.12 5.87
N SER A 70 -2.63 -8.36 5.63
CA SER A 70 -3.03 -9.53 6.41
C SER A 70 -2.15 -9.76 7.64
N ASN A 71 -1.25 -8.84 7.96
CA ASN A 71 -0.27 -8.96 9.05
C ASN A 71 0.59 -10.24 8.94
N LYS A 72 0.93 -10.62 7.72
CA LYS A 72 1.77 -11.78 7.40
C LYS A 72 3.14 -11.28 6.96
N TYR A 73 4.10 -11.33 7.85
CA TYR A 73 5.47 -10.96 7.50
C TYR A 73 6.11 -11.99 6.59
N ASP A 74 6.68 -11.52 5.50
CA ASP A 74 7.56 -12.33 4.68
C ASP A 74 8.97 -12.35 5.30
N LEU A 75 9.27 -13.44 5.98
CA LEU A 75 10.58 -13.66 6.60
C LEU A 75 11.60 -14.27 5.62
N THR A 76 11.19 -14.65 4.42
CA THR A 76 12.05 -15.25 3.39
C THR A 76 12.71 -14.18 2.55
N HIS A 77 11.92 -13.40 1.82
CA HIS A 77 12.43 -12.35 0.90
C HIS A 77 12.67 -11.03 1.61
N ARG A 78 11.85 -10.74 2.63
CA ARG A 78 11.96 -9.53 3.46
C ARG A 78 12.00 -8.25 2.61
N GLU A 79 11.14 -8.17 1.59
CA GLU A 79 11.04 -6.99 0.74
C GLU A 79 10.69 -5.75 1.58
N SER A 80 9.74 -5.87 2.49
CA SER A 80 9.47 -4.85 3.49
C SER A 80 10.57 -4.84 4.55
N MET A 81 11.33 -3.74 4.58
CA MET A 81 12.51 -3.60 5.45
C MET A 81 12.18 -2.97 6.80
N PHE A 82 11.15 -2.12 6.83
CA PHE A 82 10.68 -1.45 8.02
C PHE A 82 9.22 -1.02 7.85
N GLU A 83 8.38 -1.38 8.80
CA GLU A 83 6.97 -1.05 8.80
C GLU A 83 6.59 -0.32 10.09
N VAL A 84 5.73 0.67 9.97
CA VAL A 84 5.05 1.28 11.12
C VAL A 84 3.79 0.49 11.37
N GLU A 85 3.79 -0.27 12.45
CA GLU A 85 2.66 -1.10 12.84
C GLU A 85 1.64 -0.30 13.64
N PHE A 86 0.38 -0.45 13.28
CA PHE A 86 -0.73 0.10 14.04
C PHE A 86 -1.48 -1.05 14.70
N TYR A 87 -1.49 -1.06 16.02
CA TYR A 87 -2.20 -2.05 16.80
C TYR A 87 -3.54 -1.51 17.23
N GLY A 88 -4.62 -2.13 16.77
CA GLY A 88 -5.97 -1.80 17.19
C GLY A 88 -6.65 -3.02 17.80
N ASN A 89 -6.67 -3.16 19.11
CA ASN A 89 -7.37 -4.24 19.79
C ASN A 89 -8.86 -3.88 20.05
N GLY A 90 -9.28 -2.63 19.82
CA GLY A 90 -10.62 -2.15 20.07
C GLY A 90 -10.95 -1.97 21.56
N LEU A 91 -9.99 -2.19 22.45
CA LEU A 91 -10.18 -2.10 23.90
C LEU A 91 -9.79 -0.75 24.48
N ASP A 92 -8.89 -0.04 23.78
CA ASP A 92 -8.37 1.25 24.22
C ASP A 92 -9.26 2.40 23.77
N LYS A 93 -9.34 3.43 24.59
CA LYS A 93 -10.08 4.66 24.26
C LYS A 93 -9.35 5.53 23.25
N THR A 94 -8.09 5.26 22.99
CA THR A 94 -7.26 5.92 21.99
C THR A 94 -7.31 5.11 20.69
N ASN A 95 -7.64 5.76 19.59
CA ASN A 95 -7.62 5.14 18.26
C ASN A 95 -6.16 4.90 17.81
N GLU A 96 -5.59 3.79 18.23
CA GLU A 96 -4.24 3.37 17.85
C GLU A 96 -4.17 2.73 16.47
N SER A 97 -5.31 2.46 15.86
CA SER A 97 -5.37 1.87 14.52
C SER A 97 -5.06 2.88 13.43
N GLY A 98 -4.32 2.45 12.42
CA GLY A 98 -4.07 3.26 11.22
C GLY A 98 -5.37 3.61 10.50
N LYS A 99 -5.47 4.86 10.05
CA LYS A 99 -6.64 5.38 9.33
C LYS A 99 -6.41 5.60 7.84
N VAL A 100 -5.24 5.22 7.34
CA VAL A 100 -4.87 5.45 5.93
C VAL A 100 -5.94 4.89 5.01
N GLY A 101 -6.34 3.66 5.23
CA GLY A 101 -7.35 3.01 4.47
C GLY A 101 -8.73 3.58 4.55
N LEU A 102 -9.09 4.04 5.71
CA LEU A 102 -10.36 4.69 5.91
C LEU A 102 -10.50 5.94 5.03
N TYR A 103 -9.43 6.68 4.83
CA TYR A 103 -9.44 7.93 4.08
C TYR A 103 -9.16 7.77 2.59
N LEU A 104 -8.34 6.80 2.20
CA LEU A 104 -7.88 6.63 0.82
C LEU A 104 -8.70 5.60 0.04
N GLY A 105 -9.35 4.66 0.72
CA GLY A 105 -10.02 3.53 0.09
C GLY A 105 -11.24 3.89 -0.75
N ILE A 106 -11.66 2.93 -1.56
CA ILE A 106 -12.88 3.05 -2.36
C ILE A 106 -14.09 3.05 -1.45
N SER A 107 -14.92 4.09 -1.55
CA SER A 107 -16.15 4.18 -0.78
C SER A 107 -17.13 3.09 -1.19
N GLN A 108 -17.71 2.44 -0.19
CA GLN A 108 -18.92 1.67 -0.34
C GLN A 108 -20.04 2.32 0.48
N GLY A 109 -21.23 2.43 -0.07
CA GLY A 109 -22.32 3.19 0.55
C GLY A 109 -22.95 2.52 1.77
N LEU A 110 -22.69 1.24 2.03
CA LEU A 110 -23.33 0.45 3.07
C LEU A 110 -22.39 0.20 4.25
N GLN A 111 -22.43 1.07 5.24
CA GLN A 111 -21.65 0.90 6.47
C GLN A 111 -22.02 -0.36 7.25
N THR A 112 -23.18 -0.92 7.00
CA THR A 112 -23.73 -2.10 7.69
C THR A 112 -23.32 -3.43 7.05
N ASP A 113 -22.74 -3.40 5.85
CA ASP A 113 -22.30 -4.64 5.20
C ASP A 113 -21.02 -5.19 5.89
N PRO A 114 -21.09 -6.37 6.53
CA PRO A 114 -19.97 -6.95 7.24
C PRO A 114 -18.85 -7.44 6.34
N ASP A 115 -19.14 -7.72 5.08
CA ASP A 115 -18.26 -8.45 4.18
C ASP A 115 -17.39 -7.50 3.33
N THR A 116 -17.66 -6.21 3.36
CA THR A 116 -16.91 -5.22 2.58
C THR A 116 -16.26 -4.15 3.46
N PRO A 117 -15.03 -3.74 3.15
CA PRO A 117 -14.36 -2.69 3.90
C PRO A 117 -15.06 -1.36 3.73
N PHE A 118 -15.23 -0.63 4.83
CA PHE A 118 -15.77 0.72 4.80
C PHE A 118 -14.64 1.74 4.65
N ALA A 119 -14.80 2.69 3.73
CA ALA A 119 -13.90 3.82 3.58
C ALA A 119 -14.68 5.12 3.32
N TYR A 120 -14.17 6.23 3.85
CA TYR A 120 -14.72 7.56 3.57
C TYR A 120 -14.34 8.07 2.19
N ALA A 121 -13.24 7.59 1.63
CA ALA A 121 -12.77 7.99 0.31
C ALA A 121 -12.55 9.52 0.19
N TRP A 122 -11.92 10.14 1.16
CA TRP A 122 -11.69 11.59 1.15
C TRP A 122 -10.60 12.04 0.20
N TYR A 123 -9.64 11.17 -0.09
CA TYR A 123 -8.51 11.50 -0.94
C TYR A 123 -8.49 10.62 -2.18
N ASP A 124 -8.21 11.24 -3.31
CA ASP A 124 -7.99 10.57 -4.57
C ASP A 124 -6.51 10.48 -4.92
N GLY A 125 -6.15 9.48 -5.68
CA GLY A 125 -4.85 9.47 -6.34
C GLY A 125 -4.78 10.59 -7.39
N THR A 126 -3.62 11.21 -7.52
CA THR A 126 -3.46 12.30 -8.49
C THR A 126 -3.35 11.77 -9.92
N ARG A 127 -3.89 12.53 -10.88
CA ARG A 127 -3.73 12.22 -12.31
C ARG A 127 -2.25 12.18 -12.73
N ILE A 128 -1.42 13.01 -12.13
CA ILE A 128 0.03 13.03 -12.41
C ILE A 128 0.62 11.67 -12.07
N LEU A 129 0.41 11.19 -10.86
CA LEU A 129 0.90 9.88 -10.44
C LEU A 129 0.34 8.75 -11.33
N PHE A 130 -0.96 8.79 -11.64
CA PHE A 130 -1.59 7.79 -12.50
C PHE A 130 -0.94 7.69 -13.89
N LYS A 131 -0.58 8.85 -14.48
CA LYS A 131 0.09 8.93 -15.79
C LYS A 131 1.60 8.64 -15.74
N MET A 132 2.20 8.56 -14.57
CA MET A 132 3.60 8.13 -14.43
C MET A 132 3.79 6.62 -14.58
N TYR A 133 2.71 5.84 -14.43
CA TYR A 133 2.78 4.41 -14.69
C TYR A 133 2.73 4.15 -16.19
N GLU A 134 3.62 3.29 -16.66
CA GLU A 134 3.55 2.75 -18.01
C GLU A 134 2.31 1.85 -18.16
N GLU A 135 1.90 1.60 -19.40
CA GLU A 135 0.66 0.84 -19.66
C GLU A 135 0.75 -0.59 -19.13
N GLU A 136 1.93 -1.20 -19.22
CA GLU A 136 2.21 -2.57 -18.81
C GLU A 136 2.59 -2.68 -17.33
N ASP A 137 2.66 -1.56 -16.61
CA ASP A 137 3.02 -1.57 -15.19
C ASP A 137 1.88 -2.16 -14.35
N ALA A 138 2.09 -3.38 -13.86
CA ALA A 138 1.12 -4.10 -13.05
C ALA A 138 0.71 -3.35 -11.76
N ARG A 139 1.51 -2.38 -11.30
CA ARG A 139 1.23 -1.57 -10.12
C ARG A 139 0.12 -0.53 -10.38
N LYS A 140 -0.06 -0.08 -11.64
CA LYS A 140 -1.03 0.95 -12.01
C LYS A 140 -2.44 0.59 -11.50
N TRP A 141 -2.99 -0.50 -12.00
CA TRP A 141 -4.33 -0.94 -11.64
C TRP A 141 -4.39 -1.76 -10.34
N TRP A 142 -3.26 -2.05 -9.75
CA TRP A 142 -3.24 -2.56 -8.39
C TRP A 142 -3.34 -1.42 -7.37
N ASN A 143 -2.60 -0.34 -7.52
CA ASN A 143 -2.64 0.81 -6.62
C ASN A 143 -3.94 1.60 -6.78
N PHE A 144 -4.38 1.84 -8.01
CA PHE A 144 -5.68 2.44 -8.28
C PHE A 144 -6.72 1.34 -8.48
N GLY A 145 -7.78 1.38 -7.69
CA GLY A 145 -8.83 0.38 -7.84
C GLY A 145 -9.50 0.46 -9.21
N ASP A 146 -9.58 -0.67 -9.88
CA ASP A 146 -10.24 -0.85 -11.17
C ASP A 146 -11.70 -1.28 -11.04
N TYR A 147 -12.32 -0.92 -9.92
CA TYR A 147 -13.69 -1.28 -9.57
C TYR A 147 -14.37 -0.21 -8.74
N THR A 148 -15.67 -0.32 -8.63
CA THR A 148 -16.51 0.42 -7.67
C THR A 148 -17.37 -0.53 -6.88
N TYR A 149 -18.03 -0.04 -5.82
CA TYR A 149 -19.07 -0.79 -5.11
C TYR A 149 -20.44 -0.29 -5.53
N GLN A 150 -21.32 -1.20 -5.91
CA GLN A 150 -22.72 -0.96 -6.17
C GLN A 150 -23.57 -1.62 -5.08
N THR A 151 -24.59 -0.93 -4.63
CA THR A 151 -25.55 -1.52 -3.68
C THR A 151 -26.53 -2.40 -4.45
N LYS A 152 -26.56 -3.67 -4.12
CA LYS A 152 -27.49 -4.65 -4.64
C LYS A 152 -27.99 -5.54 -3.49
N ASP A 153 -29.31 -5.67 -3.34
CA ASP A 153 -29.94 -6.51 -2.31
C ASP A 153 -29.38 -6.22 -0.89
N ASN A 154 -29.22 -4.95 -0.58
CA ASN A 154 -28.66 -4.47 0.69
C ASN A 154 -27.22 -4.93 0.99
N LYS A 155 -26.46 -5.26 -0.05
CA LYS A 155 -25.03 -5.61 -0.01
C LYS A 155 -24.22 -4.69 -0.90
N ALA A 156 -22.96 -4.45 -0.54
CA ALA A 156 -22.02 -3.74 -1.37
C ALA A 156 -21.33 -4.75 -2.32
N VAL A 157 -21.68 -4.70 -3.58
CA VAL A 157 -21.16 -5.61 -4.60
C VAL A 157 -20.01 -4.95 -5.34
N LYS A 158 -18.84 -5.57 -5.29
CA LYS A 158 -17.65 -5.15 -6.04
C LYS A 158 -17.92 -5.32 -7.54
N THR A 159 -17.90 -4.21 -8.29
CA THR A 159 -18.20 -4.18 -9.72
C THR A 159 -16.97 -3.66 -10.47
N PRO A 160 -16.27 -4.49 -11.26
CA PRO A 160 -15.13 -4.07 -12.06
C PRO A 160 -15.51 -2.98 -13.07
N PHE A 161 -14.56 -2.09 -13.37
CA PHE A 161 -14.75 -1.13 -14.46
C PHE A 161 -14.72 -1.83 -15.82
N THR A 162 -15.58 -1.36 -16.70
CA THR A 162 -15.50 -1.66 -18.12
C THR A 162 -14.29 -0.97 -18.77
N ASP A 163 -13.87 -1.38 -19.96
CA ASP A 163 -12.76 -0.73 -20.67
C ASP A 163 -13.05 0.75 -20.95
N ALA A 164 -14.32 1.08 -21.24
CA ALA A 164 -14.74 2.47 -21.43
C ALA A 164 -14.62 3.31 -20.15
N GLU A 165 -14.88 2.73 -18.99
CA GLU A 165 -14.70 3.41 -17.69
C GLU A 165 -13.21 3.56 -17.34
N LYS A 166 -12.38 2.56 -17.63
CA LYS A 166 -10.92 2.66 -17.48
C LYS A 166 -10.35 3.78 -18.35
N ALA A 167 -10.74 3.86 -19.62
CA ALA A 167 -10.32 4.93 -20.52
C ALA A 167 -10.72 6.32 -20.00
N LYS A 168 -11.93 6.48 -19.46
CA LYS A 168 -12.34 7.74 -18.82
C LYS A 168 -11.49 8.11 -17.60
N LYS A 169 -10.97 7.12 -16.87
CA LYS A 169 -10.07 7.36 -15.72
C LYS A 169 -8.70 7.88 -16.17
N GLU A 170 -8.25 7.52 -17.34
CA GLU A 170 -6.98 8.00 -17.91
C GLU A 170 -7.04 9.49 -18.27
N ASP A 171 -8.19 9.97 -18.75
CA ASP A 171 -8.39 11.37 -19.15
C ASP A 171 -8.91 12.27 -18.02
N GLY A 172 -9.48 11.69 -16.98
CA GLY A 172 -10.11 12.41 -15.88
C GLY A 172 -9.45 12.19 -14.53
N ASN A 173 -10.28 11.99 -13.52
CA ASN A 173 -9.86 11.61 -12.18
C ASN A 173 -9.62 10.09 -12.14
N PRO A 174 -8.41 9.63 -11.81
CA PRO A 174 -8.10 8.20 -11.74
C PRO A 174 -8.88 7.46 -10.63
N GLY A 175 -9.49 8.21 -9.71
CA GLY A 175 -10.30 7.63 -8.65
C GLY A 175 -9.54 7.33 -7.38
N LYS A 176 -10.04 6.38 -6.64
CA LYS A 176 -9.56 6.04 -5.30
C LYS A 176 -8.50 4.95 -5.35
N TRP A 177 -7.65 4.96 -4.32
CA TRP A 177 -6.72 3.87 -4.08
C TRP A 177 -7.45 2.55 -3.83
N ARG A 178 -6.88 1.47 -4.30
CA ARG A 178 -7.40 0.14 -4.00
C ARG A 178 -7.36 -0.10 -2.49
N ALA A 179 -8.45 -0.61 -1.95
CA ALA A 179 -8.53 -1.11 -0.58
C ALA A 179 -8.65 -2.64 -0.62
N GLU A 180 -7.67 -3.30 -0.05
CA GLU A 180 -7.82 -4.71 0.28
C GLU A 180 -7.90 -4.83 1.81
N TYR A 181 -8.67 -5.76 2.32
CA TYR A 181 -8.83 -5.95 3.76
C TYR A 181 -8.41 -7.36 4.16
N ASP A 182 -8.06 -7.52 5.41
CA ASP A 182 -7.77 -8.82 5.97
C ASP A 182 -9.07 -9.67 6.06
N PRO A 183 -9.22 -10.73 5.27
CA PRO A 183 -10.40 -11.57 5.32
C PRO A 183 -10.59 -12.29 6.65
N VAL A 184 -9.53 -12.38 7.46
CA VAL A 184 -9.56 -12.99 8.79
C VAL A 184 -10.13 -12.02 9.84
N ARG A 185 -10.25 -10.73 9.50
CA ARG A 185 -10.70 -9.68 10.42
C ARG A 185 -11.87 -8.85 9.86
N PRO A 186 -13.01 -9.47 9.56
CA PRO A 186 -14.15 -8.75 9.01
C PRO A 186 -14.71 -7.66 9.96
N TRP A 187 -14.43 -7.77 11.24
CA TRP A 187 -14.79 -6.78 12.27
C TRP A 187 -13.91 -5.51 12.24
N ALA A 188 -12.76 -5.53 11.62
CA ALA A 188 -11.87 -4.36 11.50
C ALA A 188 -12.59 -3.15 10.91
N ARG A 189 -13.59 -3.38 10.11
CA ARG A 189 -14.50 -2.37 9.58
C ARG A 189 -15.11 -1.46 10.65
N ASN A 190 -15.56 -2.01 11.77
CA ASN A 190 -16.22 -1.25 12.83
C ASN A 190 -15.23 -0.40 13.64
N ASN A 191 -13.95 -0.69 13.55
CA ASN A 191 -12.89 -0.03 14.30
C ASN A 191 -12.09 0.95 13.46
N SER A 192 -12.52 1.27 12.25
CA SER A 192 -11.79 2.17 11.34
C SER A 192 -10.38 1.69 10.99
N SER A 193 -10.07 0.45 11.31
CA SER A 193 -8.77 -0.16 11.04
C SER A 193 -8.89 -1.01 9.79
N ILE A 194 -8.83 -0.36 8.65
CA ILE A 194 -8.56 -1.05 7.41
C ILE A 194 -7.06 -1.09 7.28
N ASN A 195 -6.48 -2.27 7.28
CA ASN A 195 -5.08 -2.44 6.97
C ASN A 195 -4.87 -2.13 5.50
N PHE A 196 -3.99 -1.20 5.23
CA PHE A 196 -3.65 -0.75 3.90
C PHE A 196 -2.26 -1.17 3.52
N PRO A 197 -2.06 -1.44 2.24
CA PRO A 197 -0.71 -1.43 1.72
C PRO A 197 -0.08 -0.06 1.79
#